data_593da2f52ac6487c16a4f715d355ea7b
#
_entry.id   593da2f52ac6487c16a4f715d355ea7b
#
_cell.length_a   1.000
_cell.length_b   1.000
_cell.length_c   1.000
_cell.angle_alpha   90.00
_cell.angle_beta   90.00
_cell.angle_gamma   90.00
#
_symmetry.space_group_name_H-M   'P 1'
#
loop_
_entity.id
_entity.type
_entity.pdbx_description
1 polymer ?
#
loop_
_entity_poly.entity_id
_entity_poly.type
_entity_poly.pdbx_seq_one_letter_code
_entity_poly.pdbx_strand_id
1 'polypeptide(L)'
;IYAHLDMDYVAPELREDMGEVQAASSRSLPKLLEMNNIRGALHNHTTLSDGEASLEQMADTAQKMKWSWLGIADHSPSLKIANGASSDDLLKQGRTIKAYNQKWADDGVDFRLFHGVESDILAGGTLDHPDEVLNELDYVVASVHAMTKWRSSDEVENTEELLKVIDHPATTVLGHPTGRILQGREGYEVDLFAVLEHMAEHNQDGRLKAVELNASPYRLDLDWRLCKHAKGLGVPVVINPDAHSI
;
A
#
# COMPACT_ATOMS: atom_id res chain seq x y z
N ILE A 1 -28.90 23.64 7.35
CA ILE A 1 -28.56 23.48 8.79
C ILE A 1 -27.28 24.24 9.09
N TYR A 2 -26.13 23.88 8.54
CA TYR A 2 -24.81 24.47 8.86
C TYR A 2 -24.75 25.98 8.69
N ALA A 3 -25.23 26.51 7.56
CA ALA A 3 -25.30 27.96 7.33
C ALA A 3 -26.18 28.71 8.35
N HIS A 4 -27.21 28.05 8.89
CA HIS A 4 -28.09 28.64 9.93
C HIS A 4 -27.40 28.68 11.30
N LEU A 5 -26.41 27.79 11.51
CA LEU A 5 -25.61 27.72 12.73
C LEU A 5 -24.29 28.51 12.60
N ASP A 6 -24.08 29.24 11.51
CA ASP A 6 -22.83 29.92 11.17
C ASP A 6 -21.60 29.00 11.23
N MET A 7 -21.76 27.78 10.70
CA MET A 7 -20.74 26.74 10.68
C MET A 7 -20.40 26.32 9.24
N ASP A 8 -19.16 25.91 9.02
CA ASP A 8 -18.77 25.23 7.79
C ASP A 8 -19.45 23.86 7.68
N TYR A 9 -19.70 23.42 6.44
CA TYR A 9 -20.29 22.11 6.20
C TYR A 9 -19.31 20.99 6.60
N VAL A 10 -19.74 20.14 7.51
CA VAL A 10 -18.96 18.94 7.87
C VAL A 10 -19.29 17.83 6.88
N ALA A 11 -18.30 17.44 6.08
CA ALA A 11 -18.42 16.31 5.15
C ALA A 11 -18.71 15.00 5.90
N PRO A 12 -19.47 14.04 5.32
CA PRO A 12 -19.78 12.78 5.99
C PRO A 12 -18.56 12.06 6.55
N GLU A 13 -17.44 12.10 5.82
CA GLU A 13 -16.16 11.45 6.17
C GLU A 13 -15.50 12.04 7.44
N LEU A 14 -15.95 13.21 7.88
CA LEU A 14 -15.46 13.87 9.09
C LEU A 14 -16.40 13.72 10.30
N ARG A 15 -17.54 13.03 10.17
CA ARG A 15 -18.57 12.94 11.23
C ARG A 15 -18.29 11.78 12.16
N GLU A 16 -17.12 11.81 12.84
CA GLU A 16 -16.58 10.71 13.64
C GLU A 16 -16.40 11.08 15.12
N ASP A 17 -17.03 12.18 15.55
CA ASP A 17 -16.91 12.73 16.93
C ASP A 17 -15.44 13.00 17.34
N MET A 18 -14.66 13.55 16.39
CA MET A 18 -13.24 13.87 16.56
C MET A 18 -12.98 15.39 16.66
N GLY A 19 -14.00 16.17 17.06
CA GLY A 19 -13.92 17.62 17.19
C GLY A 19 -14.32 18.40 15.96
N GLU A 20 -14.95 17.75 14.99
CA GLU A 20 -15.38 18.37 13.72
C GLU A 20 -16.42 19.49 13.91
N VAL A 21 -17.25 19.42 14.97
CA VAL A 21 -18.22 20.48 15.30
C VAL A 21 -17.51 21.77 15.69
N GLN A 22 -16.51 21.68 16.55
CA GLN A 22 -15.68 22.81 16.95
C GLN A 22 -14.87 23.36 15.78
N ALA A 23 -14.29 22.46 14.96
CA ALA A 23 -13.54 22.84 13.75
C ALA A 23 -14.43 23.55 12.73
N ALA A 24 -15.67 23.09 12.53
CA ALA A 24 -16.64 23.75 11.67
C ALA A 24 -17.04 25.15 12.16
N SER A 25 -17.25 25.30 13.46
CA SER A 25 -17.57 26.59 14.07
C SER A 25 -16.40 27.58 14.00
N SER A 26 -15.17 27.12 14.09
CA SER A 26 -13.95 27.94 13.99
C SER A 26 -13.42 28.06 12.54
N ARG A 27 -14.07 27.47 11.56
CA ARG A 27 -13.67 27.44 10.14
C ARG A 27 -12.27 26.84 9.93
N SER A 28 -11.98 25.78 10.67
CA SER A 28 -10.69 25.08 10.65
C SER A 28 -10.81 23.61 10.28
N LEU A 29 -11.87 23.22 9.56
CA LEU A 29 -12.02 21.86 9.04
C LEU A 29 -10.82 21.49 8.14
N PRO A 30 -10.31 20.26 8.23
CA PRO A 30 -9.24 19.81 7.37
C PRO A 30 -9.73 19.74 5.92
N LYS A 31 -8.81 20.05 4.97
CA LYS A 31 -9.08 19.80 3.56
C LYS A 31 -8.94 18.30 3.30
N LEU A 32 -10.02 17.67 2.86
CA LEU A 32 -10.01 16.26 2.48
C LEU A 32 -9.27 16.03 1.17
N LEU A 33 -8.74 14.81 1.02
CA LEU A 33 -8.20 14.33 -0.25
C LEU A 33 -9.33 14.11 -1.25
N GLU A 34 -9.08 14.50 -2.48
CA GLU A 34 -9.97 14.30 -3.63
C GLU A 34 -9.27 13.46 -4.69
N MET A 35 -10.03 12.85 -5.60
CA MET A 35 -9.47 12.03 -6.69
C MET A 35 -8.40 12.75 -7.52
N ASN A 36 -8.54 14.05 -7.72
CA ASN A 36 -7.55 14.87 -8.44
C ASN A 36 -6.22 15.08 -7.68
N ASN A 37 -6.17 14.73 -6.40
CA ASN A 37 -4.93 14.75 -5.61
C ASN A 37 -4.14 13.46 -5.76
N ILE A 38 -4.76 12.37 -6.20
CA ILE A 38 -4.10 11.08 -6.43
C ILE A 38 -3.28 11.17 -7.71
N ARG A 39 -1.99 10.91 -7.61
CA ARG A 39 -1.03 11.01 -8.71
C ARG A 39 -0.54 9.65 -9.20
N GLY A 40 -0.88 8.59 -8.49
CA GLY A 40 -0.52 7.20 -8.78
C GLY A 40 -0.78 6.30 -7.59
N ALA A 41 -0.54 5.00 -7.77
CA ALA A 41 -0.66 3.97 -6.72
C ALA A 41 0.43 2.92 -6.93
N LEU A 42 0.88 2.27 -5.83
CA LEU A 42 1.96 1.28 -5.87
C LEU A 42 1.47 -0.17 -5.88
N HIS A 43 0.27 -0.44 -5.37
CA HIS A 43 -0.23 -1.80 -5.20
C HIS A 43 -1.30 -2.10 -6.25
N ASN A 44 -0.87 -2.72 -7.35
CA ASN A 44 -1.73 -3.09 -8.48
C ASN A 44 -1.20 -4.38 -9.12
N HIS A 45 -2.12 -5.26 -9.52
CA HIS A 45 -1.85 -6.58 -10.08
C HIS A 45 -2.13 -6.61 -11.57
N THR A 46 -1.40 -7.48 -12.27
CA THR A 46 -1.58 -7.73 -13.70
C THR A 46 -1.91 -9.20 -13.96
N THR A 47 -2.10 -9.55 -15.24
CA THR A 47 -2.23 -10.96 -15.66
C THR A 47 -0.96 -11.79 -15.43
N LEU A 48 0.09 -11.22 -14.83
CA LEU A 48 1.25 -11.99 -14.40
C LEU A 48 0.94 -12.81 -13.15
N SER A 49 0.06 -12.32 -12.29
CA SER A 49 -0.50 -13.06 -11.15
C SER A 49 -2.01 -13.30 -11.34
N ASP A 50 -2.85 -12.63 -10.61
CA ASP A 50 -4.31 -12.81 -10.60
C ASP A 50 -5.09 -11.56 -11.03
N GLY A 51 -4.42 -10.54 -11.53
CA GLY A 51 -5.07 -9.40 -12.15
C GLY A 51 -5.72 -9.77 -13.49
N GLU A 52 -6.82 -9.08 -13.83
CA GLU A 52 -7.58 -9.30 -15.06
C GLU A 52 -7.03 -8.53 -16.27
N ALA A 53 -6.17 -7.52 -16.04
CA ALA A 53 -5.65 -6.64 -17.07
C ALA A 53 -4.14 -6.85 -17.30
N SER A 54 -3.69 -6.69 -18.54
CA SER A 54 -2.27 -6.72 -18.85
C SER A 54 -1.54 -5.49 -18.32
N LEU A 55 -0.22 -5.56 -18.22
CA LEU A 55 0.65 -4.43 -17.86
C LEU A 55 0.35 -3.18 -18.71
N GLU A 56 0.16 -3.36 -20.03
CA GLU A 56 -0.14 -2.28 -20.96
C GLU A 56 -1.52 -1.65 -20.67
N GLN A 57 -2.55 -2.48 -20.46
CA GLN A 57 -3.89 -2.00 -20.13
C GLN A 57 -3.92 -1.22 -18.81
N MET A 58 -3.19 -1.69 -17.78
CA MET A 58 -3.06 -0.98 -16.51
C MET A 58 -2.39 0.38 -16.70
N ALA A 59 -1.27 0.43 -17.45
CA ALA A 59 -0.56 1.66 -17.75
C ALA A 59 -1.43 2.68 -18.53
N ASP A 60 -2.13 2.21 -19.57
CA ASP A 60 -3.04 3.04 -20.37
C ASP A 60 -4.16 3.63 -19.52
N THR A 61 -4.69 2.84 -18.59
CA THR A 61 -5.76 3.30 -17.70
C THR A 61 -5.26 4.37 -16.74
N ALA A 62 -4.09 4.17 -16.12
CA ALA A 62 -3.48 5.17 -15.25
C ALA A 62 -3.21 6.49 -16.00
N GLN A 63 -2.73 6.43 -17.25
CA GLN A 63 -2.53 7.63 -18.06
C GLN A 63 -3.86 8.35 -18.40
N LYS A 64 -4.93 7.59 -18.72
CA LYS A 64 -6.28 8.15 -18.93
C LYS A 64 -6.83 8.83 -17.67
N MET A 65 -6.49 8.31 -16.48
CA MET A 65 -6.79 8.94 -15.18
C MET A 65 -5.91 10.16 -14.90
N LYS A 66 -4.95 10.48 -15.78
CA LYS A 66 -3.98 11.57 -15.62
C LYS A 66 -3.04 11.35 -14.41
N TRP A 67 -2.77 10.11 -14.07
CA TRP A 67 -1.75 9.80 -13.10
C TRP A 67 -0.36 10.03 -13.70
N SER A 68 0.59 10.37 -12.87
CA SER A 68 1.98 10.59 -13.28
C SER A 68 2.81 9.31 -13.22
N TRP A 69 2.31 8.29 -12.51
CA TRP A 69 3.00 7.02 -12.32
C TRP A 69 2.04 5.91 -11.89
N LEU A 70 2.48 4.68 -12.09
CA LEU A 70 1.81 3.47 -11.58
C LEU A 70 2.87 2.48 -11.14
N GLY A 71 2.73 1.90 -9.95
CA GLY A 71 3.50 0.75 -9.50
C GLY A 71 2.76 -0.55 -9.79
N ILE A 72 3.50 -1.56 -10.21
CA ILE A 72 3.00 -2.93 -10.39
C ILE A 72 3.60 -3.79 -9.29
N ALA A 73 2.75 -4.56 -8.62
CA ALA A 73 3.12 -5.38 -7.47
C ALA A 73 2.39 -6.73 -7.54
N ASP A 74 2.65 -7.50 -8.60
CA ASP A 74 2.11 -8.84 -8.74
C ASP A 74 2.53 -9.74 -7.56
N HIS A 75 1.70 -10.72 -7.20
CA HIS A 75 1.95 -11.63 -6.08
C HIS A 75 3.22 -12.46 -6.26
N SER A 76 3.89 -12.76 -5.16
CA SER A 76 5.06 -13.65 -5.07
C SER A 76 4.66 -15.13 -5.05
N PRO A 77 5.59 -16.08 -5.33
CA PRO A 77 5.27 -17.47 -5.65
C PRO A 77 4.54 -18.27 -4.58
N SER A 78 4.66 -17.91 -3.30
CA SER A 78 4.01 -18.66 -2.21
C SER A 78 2.49 -18.56 -2.25
N LEU A 79 1.95 -17.49 -2.82
CA LEU A 79 0.50 -17.33 -2.99
C LEU A 79 0.00 -18.05 -4.26
N LYS A 80 -0.01 -19.38 -4.21
CA LYS A 80 -0.40 -20.23 -5.35
C LYS A 80 -1.81 -20.00 -5.85
N ILE A 81 -2.74 -19.61 -4.97
CA ILE A 81 -4.14 -19.34 -5.35
C ILE A 81 -4.25 -18.11 -6.25
N ALA A 82 -3.33 -17.15 -6.10
CA ALA A 82 -3.22 -15.97 -6.94
C ALA A 82 -2.24 -16.16 -8.11
N ASN A 83 -1.78 -17.39 -8.37
CA ASN A 83 -0.81 -17.68 -9.43
C ASN A 83 0.47 -16.83 -9.34
N GLY A 84 0.99 -16.65 -8.12
CA GLY A 84 2.12 -15.76 -7.86
C GLY A 84 3.33 -15.97 -8.78
N ALA A 85 3.93 -14.86 -9.19
CA ALA A 85 4.95 -14.79 -10.23
C ALA A 85 6.28 -15.42 -9.79
N SER A 86 6.88 -16.24 -10.67
CA SER A 86 8.24 -16.73 -10.45
C SER A 86 9.26 -15.59 -10.53
N SER A 87 10.47 -15.81 -9.96
CA SER A 87 11.57 -14.85 -10.07
C SER A 87 11.91 -14.50 -11.52
N ASP A 88 11.90 -15.49 -12.41
CA ASP A 88 12.20 -15.30 -13.83
C ASP A 88 11.13 -14.44 -14.54
N ASP A 89 9.85 -14.69 -14.24
CA ASP A 89 8.74 -13.93 -14.82
C ASP A 89 8.73 -12.49 -14.30
N LEU A 90 8.97 -12.30 -12.99
CA LEU A 90 9.08 -10.98 -12.37
C LEU A 90 10.23 -10.18 -13.00
N LEU A 91 11.41 -10.77 -13.15
CA LEU A 91 12.55 -10.11 -13.83
C LEU A 91 12.28 -9.81 -15.30
N LYS A 92 11.51 -10.67 -15.99
CA LYS A 92 11.07 -10.41 -17.38
C LYS A 92 10.11 -9.23 -17.44
N GLN A 93 9.16 -9.14 -16.50
CA GLN A 93 8.26 -7.99 -16.39
C GLN A 93 9.06 -6.69 -16.18
N GLY A 94 10.08 -6.71 -15.31
CA GLY A 94 10.94 -5.54 -15.09
C GLY A 94 11.65 -5.06 -16.35
N ARG A 95 12.13 -5.98 -17.21
CA ARG A 95 12.69 -5.62 -18.53
C ARG A 95 11.66 -4.94 -19.41
N THR A 96 10.43 -5.41 -19.41
CA THR A 96 9.31 -4.82 -20.18
C THR A 96 8.97 -3.43 -19.65
N ILE A 97 8.90 -3.25 -18.31
CA ILE A 97 8.66 -1.94 -17.69
C ILE A 97 9.76 -0.93 -18.04
N LYS A 98 11.04 -1.36 -17.99
CA LYS A 98 12.18 -0.51 -18.40
C LYS A 98 12.05 -0.06 -19.86
N ALA A 99 11.62 -0.96 -20.76
CA ALA A 99 11.42 -0.63 -22.18
C ALA A 99 10.26 0.37 -22.39
N TYR A 100 9.14 0.22 -21.69
CA TYR A 100 8.04 1.19 -21.72
C TYR A 100 8.47 2.56 -21.20
N ASN A 101 9.12 2.61 -20.06
CA ASN A 101 9.60 3.86 -19.47
C ASN A 101 10.57 4.61 -20.42
N GLN A 102 11.47 3.87 -21.08
CA GLN A 102 12.38 4.47 -22.06
C GLN A 102 11.61 5.03 -23.27
N LYS A 103 10.67 4.26 -23.82
CA LYS A 103 9.84 4.72 -24.92
C LYS A 103 9.06 5.99 -24.58
N TRP A 104 8.41 6.03 -23.42
CA TRP A 104 7.66 7.21 -22.98
C TRP A 104 8.57 8.43 -22.79
N ALA A 105 9.76 8.24 -22.23
CA ALA A 105 10.74 9.33 -22.11
C ALA A 105 11.16 9.87 -23.47
N ASP A 106 11.42 9.00 -24.45
CA ASP A 106 11.76 9.37 -25.82
C ASP A 106 10.61 10.11 -26.54
N ASP A 107 9.36 9.70 -26.27
CA ASP A 107 8.14 10.30 -26.81
C ASP A 107 7.70 11.58 -26.04
N GLY A 108 8.38 11.96 -24.97
CA GLY A 108 8.06 13.13 -24.15
C GLY A 108 6.80 12.95 -23.29
N VAL A 109 6.42 11.72 -22.98
CA VAL A 109 5.27 11.39 -22.12
C VAL A 109 5.70 11.43 -20.65
N ASP A 110 5.07 12.28 -19.85
CA ASP A 110 5.32 12.40 -18.41
C ASP A 110 4.54 11.33 -17.61
N PHE A 111 4.95 10.07 -17.79
CA PHE A 111 4.40 8.92 -17.07
C PHE A 111 5.48 7.88 -16.81
N ARG A 112 5.43 7.22 -15.64
CA ARG A 112 6.39 6.19 -15.26
C ARG A 112 5.71 4.97 -14.63
N LEU A 113 6.14 3.78 -15.03
CA LEU A 113 5.89 2.54 -14.30
C LEU A 113 7.01 2.30 -13.28
N PHE A 114 6.64 1.89 -12.09
CA PHE A 114 7.54 1.34 -11.09
C PHE A 114 7.37 -0.17 -11.03
N HIS A 115 8.49 -0.87 -10.96
CA HIS A 115 8.56 -2.33 -10.90
C HIS A 115 8.69 -2.77 -9.45
N GLY A 116 7.67 -3.41 -8.91
CA GLY A 116 7.63 -3.95 -7.57
C GLY A 116 7.11 -5.38 -7.52
N VAL A 117 6.88 -5.85 -6.33
CA VAL A 117 6.24 -7.14 -6.01
C VAL A 117 5.42 -6.98 -4.74
N GLU A 118 4.26 -7.63 -4.67
CA GLU A 118 3.63 -7.94 -3.40
C GLU A 118 4.19 -9.26 -2.91
N SER A 119 5.16 -9.17 -1.98
CA SER A 119 5.82 -10.32 -1.41
C SER A 119 5.09 -10.82 -0.18
N ASP A 120 4.76 -12.12 -0.16
CA ASP A 120 4.30 -12.76 1.06
C ASP A 120 5.34 -12.62 2.17
N ILE A 121 4.88 -12.36 3.38
CA ILE A 121 5.67 -12.47 4.60
C ILE A 121 5.63 -13.93 5.04
N LEU A 122 6.76 -14.61 4.87
CA LEU A 122 6.93 -15.99 5.24
C LEU A 122 7.26 -16.15 6.75
N ALA A 123 7.24 -17.38 7.21
CA ALA A 123 7.61 -17.70 8.61
C ALA A 123 8.98 -17.10 8.98
N GLY A 124 9.03 -16.46 10.16
CA GLY A 124 10.24 -15.81 10.66
C GLY A 124 10.47 -14.38 10.11
N GLY A 125 9.49 -13.80 9.44
CA GLY A 125 9.56 -12.43 8.92
C GLY A 125 10.46 -12.27 7.70
N THR A 126 10.51 -13.30 6.82
CA THR A 126 11.29 -13.26 5.58
C THR A 126 10.41 -12.99 4.37
N LEU A 127 10.99 -12.46 3.29
CA LEU A 127 10.31 -12.22 2.02
C LEU A 127 10.39 -13.46 1.11
N ASP A 128 9.45 -13.57 0.17
CA ASP A 128 9.24 -14.77 -0.66
C ASP A 128 10.12 -14.86 -1.92
N HIS A 129 10.89 -13.83 -2.24
CA HIS A 129 11.89 -13.86 -3.30
C HIS A 129 13.31 -13.76 -2.71
N PRO A 130 14.35 -14.31 -3.35
CA PRO A 130 15.73 -14.14 -2.92
C PRO A 130 16.20 -12.69 -3.12
N ASP A 131 17.14 -12.24 -2.29
CA ASP A 131 17.64 -10.87 -2.25
C ASP A 131 18.13 -10.37 -3.61
N GLU A 132 18.73 -11.25 -4.42
CA GLU A 132 19.23 -10.91 -5.76
C GLU A 132 18.07 -10.45 -6.68
N VAL A 133 16.86 -10.99 -6.49
CA VAL A 133 15.67 -10.59 -7.24
C VAL A 133 15.06 -9.31 -6.65
N LEU A 134 14.96 -9.26 -5.33
CA LEU A 134 14.39 -8.10 -4.63
C LEU A 134 15.20 -6.82 -4.89
N ASN A 135 16.52 -6.93 -5.01
CA ASN A 135 17.42 -5.80 -5.32
C ASN A 135 17.27 -5.23 -6.75
N GLU A 136 16.62 -5.96 -7.66
CA GLU A 136 16.32 -5.47 -9.02
C GLU A 136 15.01 -4.68 -9.10
N LEU A 137 14.24 -4.63 -7.99
CA LEU A 137 12.94 -3.96 -7.92
C LEU A 137 13.10 -2.50 -7.49
N ASP A 138 12.14 -1.67 -7.90
CA ASP A 138 12.04 -0.28 -7.42
C ASP A 138 11.49 -0.23 -5.98
N TYR A 139 10.64 -1.19 -5.59
CA TYR A 139 10.01 -1.29 -4.25
C TYR A 139 9.43 -2.68 -4.00
N VAL A 140 9.15 -2.98 -2.72
CA VAL A 140 8.47 -4.19 -2.26
C VAL A 140 7.32 -3.81 -1.34
N VAL A 141 6.14 -4.35 -1.62
CA VAL A 141 5.00 -4.39 -0.70
C VAL A 141 5.05 -5.71 0.03
N ALA A 142 5.31 -5.71 1.32
CA ALA A 142 5.34 -6.90 2.16
C ALA A 142 3.96 -7.13 2.78
N SER A 143 3.33 -8.28 2.53
CA SER A 143 1.94 -8.54 2.90
C SER A 143 1.74 -9.89 3.58
N VAL A 144 0.74 -9.98 4.44
CA VAL A 144 0.35 -11.21 5.12
C VAL A 144 -0.84 -11.85 4.41
N HIS A 145 -0.63 -13.02 3.81
CA HIS A 145 -1.70 -13.83 3.21
C HIS A 145 -1.97 -15.15 3.95
N ALA A 146 -0.97 -15.73 4.61
CA ALA A 146 -1.08 -16.97 5.39
C ALA A 146 -1.88 -16.78 6.71
N MET A 147 -3.08 -16.23 6.62
CA MET A 147 -3.90 -15.78 7.77
C MET A 147 -4.12 -16.83 8.85
N THR A 148 -4.15 -18.13 8.51
CA THR A 148 -4.34 -19.21 9.50
C THR A 148 -3.22 -19.19 10.54
N LYS A 149 -1.95 -19.03 10.10
CA LYS A 149 -0.80 -18.93 11.01
C LYS A 149 -0.91 -17.67 11.85
N TRP A 150 -1.03 -16.49 11.21
CA TRP A 150 -1.04 -15.19 11.87
C TRP A 150 -2.17 -15.02 12.88
N ARG A 151 -3.34 -15.61 12.63
CA ARG A 151 -4.47 -15.60 13.57
C ARG A 151 -4.34 -16.62 14.70
N SER A 152 -3.47 -17.62 14.57
CA SER A 152 -3.16 -18.58 15.64
C SER A 152 -2.00 -18.16 16.52
N SER A 153 -1.20 -17.18 16.10
CA SER A 153 -0.13 -16.57 16.87
C SER A 153 -0.68 -15.43 17.74
N ASP A 154 0.04 -15.07 18.79
CA ASP A 154 -0.34 -13.94 19.63
C ASP A 154 0.18 -12.61 19.06
N GLU A 155 -0.26 -11.50 19.67
CA GLU A 155 0.12 -10.14 19.27
C GLU A 155 1.63 -9.94 19.28
N VAL A 156 2.33 -10.48 20.30
CA VAL A 156 3.78 -10.31 20.44
C VAL A 156 4.53 -11.01 19.31
N GLU A 157 4.19 -12.28 19.04
CA GLU A 157 4.82 -13.05 17.97
C GLU A 157 4.58 -12.40 16.59
N ASN A 158 3.33 -11.99 16.32
CA ASN A 158 2.99 -11.32 15.07
C ASN A 158 3.72 -9.98 14.91
N THR A 159 3.79 -9.19 15.97
CA THR A 159 4.51 -7.91 15.96
C THR A 159 6.00 -8.13 15.68
N GLU A 160 6.65 -9.06 16.39
CA GLU A 160 8.06 -9.38 16.16
C GLU A 160 8.36 -9.83 14.73
N GLU A 161 7.48 -10.62 14.10
CA GLU A 161 7.64 -11.02 12.70
C GLU A 161 7.53 -9.83 11.75
N LEU A 162 6.59 -8.90 12.00
CA LEU A 162 6.49 -7.66 11.21
C LEU A 162 7.72 -6.77 11.37
N LEU A 163 8.23 -6.60 12.59
CA LEU A 163 9.46 -5.81 12.81
C LEU A 163 10.62 -6.38 11.99
N LYS A 164 10.81 -7.70 11.97
CA LYS A 164 11.88 -8.36 11.19
C LYS A 164 11.75 -8.12 9.69
N VAL A 165 10.52 -8.16 9.14
CA VAL A 165 10.33 -7.88 7.71
C VAL A 165 10.55 -6.40 7.39
N ILE A 166 10.24 -5.49 8.31
CA ILE A 166 10.52 -4.06 8.17
C ILE A 166 12.03 -3.80 8.19
N ASP A 167 12.81 -4.55 8.99
CA ASP A 167 14.27 -4.49 8.99
C ASP A 167 14.88 -4.86 7.64
N HIS A 168 14.20 -5.67 6.84
CA HIS A 168 14.70 -6.09 5.54
C HIS A 168 14.89 -4.88 4.62
N PRO A 169 16.08 -4.70 4.00
CA PRO A 169 16.39 -3.49 3.22
C PRO A 169 15.46 -3.30 2.02
N ALA A 170 15.00 -4.37 1.38
CA ALA A 170 14.10 -4.32 0.23
C ALA A 170 12.66 -3.93 0.60
N THR A 171 12.20 -4.17 1.83
CA THR A 171 10.84 -3.81 2.25
C THR A 171 10.65 -2.29 2.19
N THR A 172 9.72 -1.82 1.38
CA THR A 172 9.40 -0.41 1.22
C THR A 172 8.05 -0.07 1.83
N VAL A 173 7.06 -0.93 1.62
CA VAL A 173 5.67 -0.74 2.06
C VAL A 173 5.21 -1.96 2.84
N LEU A 174 4.58 -1.77 4.00
CA LEU A 174 3.79 -2.81 4.66
C LEU A 174 2.37 -2.76 4.11
N GLY A 175 1.98 -3.77 3.34
CA GLY A 175 0.69 -3.89 2.68
C GLY A 175 -0.41 -4.35 3.63
N HIS A 176 -1.63 -3.80 3.49
CA HIS A 176 -2.83 -4.14 4.29
C HIS A 176 -2.51 -4.78 5.66
N PRO A 177 -1.96 -3.98 6.61
CA PRO A 177 -1.14 -4.43 7.74
C PRO A 177 -1.84 -5.33 8.75
N THR A 178 -3.17 -5.43 8.74
CA THR A 178 -3.91 -6.36 9.61
C THR A 178 -4.46 -7.57 8.85
N GLY A 179 -4.47 -7.53 7.52
CA GLY A 179 -5.05 -8.56 6.67
C GLY A 179 -6.56 -8.71 6.83
N ARG A 180 -7.26 -7.73 7.44
CA ARG A 180 -8.71 -7.77 7.62
C ARG A 180 -9.47 -7.73 6.30
N ILE A 181 -10.65 -8.32 6.28
CA ILE A 181 -11.67 -8.14 5.23
C ILE A 181 -12.97 -7.76 5.91
N LEU A 182 -13.43 -6.54 5.68
CA LEU A 182 -14.65 -6.01 6.30
C LEU A 182 -15.85 -6.91 5.99
N GLN A 183 -16.65 -7.23 7.00
CA GLN A 183 -17.80 -8.15 6.94
C GLN A 183 -17.45 -9.60 6.54
N GLY A 184 -16.17 -9.94 6.42
CA GLY A 184 -15.72 -11.28 6.01
C GLY A 184 -14.75 -11.93 6.99
N ARG A 185 -13.70 -11.22 7.35
CA ARG A 185 -12.61 -11.79 8.16
C ARG A 185 -11.99 -10.72 9.06
N GLU A 186 -11.92 -11.02 10.35
CA GLU A 186 -11.14 -10.20 11.30
C GLU A 186 -9.64 -10.22 10.93
N GLY A 187 -8.96 -9.13 11.26
CA GLY A 187 -7.51 -9.08 11.18
C GLY A 187 -6.84 -10.02 12.19
N TYR A 188 -5.55 -10.20 12.07
CA TYR A 188 -4.74 -10.81 13.12
C TYR A 188 -4.35 -9.76 14.18
N GLU A 189 -4.05 -10.22 15.39
CA GLU A 189 -3.63 -9.35 16.48
C GLU A 189 -2.18 -8.89 16.25
N VAL A 190 -1.94 -7.59 16.37
CA VAL A 190 -0.63 -6.95 16.14
C VAL A 190 -0.59 -5.57 16.81
N ASP A 191 0.52 -5.21 17.42
CA ASP A 191 0.77 -3.86 17.92
C ASP A 191 1.23 -2.92 16.78
N LEU A 192 0.25 -2.30 16.13
CA LEU A 192 0.52 -1.35 15.05
C LEU A 192 1.21 -0.07 15.52
N PHE A 193 1.13 0.29 16.80
CA PHE A 193 1.89 1.42 17.34
C PHE A 193 3.37 1.10 17.36
N ALA A 194 3.77 -0.06 17.87
CA ALA A 194 5.15 -0.51 17.85
C ALA A 194 5.69 -0.65 16.40
N VAL A 195 4.88 -1.16 15.49
CA VAL A 195 5.22 -1.27 14.06
C VAL A 195 5.50 0.10 13.44
N LEU A 196 4.64 1.09 13.68
CA LEU A 196 4.81 2.46 13.15
C LEU A 196 6.02 3.17 13.78
N GLU A 197 6.26 2.99 15.07
CA GLU A 197 7.44 3.54 15.75
C GLU A 197 8.73 2.96 15.14
N HIS A 198 8.78 1.65 14.92
CA HIS A 198 9.92 1.00 14.29
C HIS A 198 10.17 1.48 12.84
N MET A 199 9.11 1.66 12.05
CA MET A 199 9.23 2.28 10.71
C MET A 199 9.81 3.70 10.80
N ALA A 200 9.40 4.49 11.80
CA ALA A 200 9.90 5.84 11.99
C ALA A 200 11.40 5.87 12.28
N GLU A 201 11.92 4.92 13.05
CA GLU A 201 13.36 4.77 13.30
C GLU A 201 14.13 4.53 11.99
N HIS A 202 13.66 3.62 11.14
CA HIS A 202 14.25 3.39 9.82
C HIS A 202 14.24 4.64 8.94
N ASN A 203 13.14 5.39 8.95
CA ASN A 203 13.01 6.60 8.14
C ASN A 203 13.98 7.71 8.58
N GLN A 204 14.29 7.81 9.88
CA GLN A 204 15.31 8.72 10.37
C GLN A 204 16.72 8.36 9.87
N ASP A 205 16.99 7.07 9.67
CA ASP A 205 18.24 6.55 9.10
C ASP A 205 18.28 6.66 7.56
N GLY A 206 17.28 7.27 6.93
CA GLY A 206 17.17 7.44 5.48
C GLY A 206 16.72 6.20 4.71
N ARG A 207 16.19 5.19 5.39
CA ARG A 207 15.60 3.98 4.80
C ARG A 207 14.10 4.13 4.75
N LEU A 208 13.54 4.45 3.58
CA LEU A 208 12.11 4.69 3.43
C LEU A 208 11.28 3.45 3.75
N LYS A 209 10.46 3.53 4.78
CA LYS A 209 9.44 2.57 5.18
C LYS A 209 8.09 3.27 5.23
N ALA A 210 7.12 2.77 4.52
CA ALA A 210 5.77 3.31 4.46
C ALA A 210 4.74 2.25 4.87
N VAL A 211 3.61 2.69 5.41
CA VAL A 211 2.47 1.82 5.68
C VAL A 211 1.38 2.05 4.64
N GLU A 212 0.77 0.98 4.18
CA GLU A 212 -0.35 1.07 3.25
C GLU A 212 -1.65 1.47 3.96
N LEU A 213 -2.40 2.38 3.34
CA LEU A 213 -3.83 2.47 3.49
C LEU A 213 -4.45 1.83 2.24
N ASN A 214 -4.77 0.55 2.34
CA ASN A 214 -5.45 -0.19 1.29
C ASN A 214 -6.86 0.36 1.12
N ALA A 215 -7.13 1.00 0.00
CA ALA A 215 -8.37 1.71 -0.29
C ALA A 215 -9.47 0.79 -0.84
N SER A 216 -9.22 -0.51 -0.96
CA SER A 216 -10.27 -1.46 -1.30
C SER A 216 -11.41 -1.35 -0.30
N PRO A 217 -12.67 -1.18 -0.74
CA PRO A 217 -13.82 -1.08 0.16
C PRO A 217 -14.05 -2.32 1.01
N TYR A 218 -13.42 -3.43 0.64
CA TYR A 218 -13.44 -4.68 1.41
C TYR A 218 -12.38 -4.72 2.52
N ARG A 219 -11.40 -3.81 2.52
CA ARG A 219 -10.31 -3.80 3.50
C ARG A 219 -10.28 -2.52 4.35
N LEU A 220 -10.08 -1.36 3.73
CA LEU A 220 -9.79 -0.07 4.39
C LEU A 220 -8.74 -0.24 5.52
N ASP A 221 -7.62 -0.85 5.17
CA ASP A 221 -6.53 -1.30 6.04
C ASP A 221 -5.20 -0.64 5.60
N LEU A 222 -4.58 0.17 6.33
CA LEU A 222 -4.59 0.57 7.74
C LEU A 222 -5.93 1.21 8.16
N ASP A 223 -6.30 1.08 9.46
CA ASP A 223 -7.40 1.84 10.02
C ASP A 223 -7.07 3.35 10.00
N TRP A 224 -7.97 4.17 9.44
CA TRP A 224 -7.77 5.60 9.26
C TRP A 224 -7.41 6.35 10.56
N ARG A 225 -7.85 5.85 11.73
CA ARG A 225 -7.55 6.43 13.04
C ARG A 225 -6.06 6.44 13.36
N LEU A 226 -5.29 5.50 12.78
CA LEU A 226 -3.84 5.42 12.93
C LEU A 226 -3.07 6.35 11.97
N CYS A 227 -3.71 6.86 10.91
CA CYS A 227 -3.03 7.74 9.94
C CYS A 227 -2.49 9.02 10.59
N LYS A 228 -3.19 9.57 11.59
CA LYS A 228 -2.72 10.75 12.33
C LYS A 228 -1.48 10.43 13.17
N HIS A 229 -1.42 9.24 13.75
CA HIS A 229 -0.26 8.78 14.52
C HIS A 229 0.94 8.54 13.59
N ALA A 230 0.76 7.80 12.49
CA ALA A 230 1.81 7.60 11.47
C ALA A 230 2.39 8.93 10.98
N LYS A 231 1.52 9.90 10.66
CA LYS A 231 1.95 11.25 10.27
C LYS A 231 2.77 11.95 11.36
N GLY A 232 2.36 11.81 12.63
CA GLY A 232 3.08 12.40 13.78
C GLY A 232 4.49 11.85 13.95
N LEU A 233 4.69 10.58 13.60
CA LEU A 233 5.97 9.88 13.60
C LEU A 233 6.81 10.15 12.33
N GLY A 234 6.25 10.78 11.30
CA GLY A 234 6.91 10.96 10.00
C GLY A 234 6.91 9.69 9.13
N VAL A 235 6.04 8.71 9.42
CA VAL A 235 5.85 7.53 8.60
C VAL A 235 4.90 7.87 7.45
N PRO A 236 5.33 7.73 6.18
CA PRO A 236 4.46 7.92 5.03
C PRO A 236 3.32 6.89 5.01
N VAL A 237 2.12 7.37 4.68
CA VAL A 237 0.97 6.51 4.41
C VAL A 237 0.74 6.52 2.91
N VAL A 238 0.83 5.35 2.26
CA VAL A 238 0.57 5.20 0.82
C VAL A 238 -0.84 4.69 0.61
N ILE A 239 -1.60 5.39 -0.24
CA ILE A 239 -2.97 5.01 -0.58
C ILE A 239 -2.92 4.15 -1.83
N ASN A 240 -3.30 2.89 -1.68
CA ASN A 240 -3.26 1.90 -2.76
C ASN A 240 -4.62 1.22 -2.92
N PRO A 241 -5.06 0.99 -4.16
CA PRO A 241 -6.34 0.32 -4.44
C PRO A 241 -6.29 -1.19 -4.28
N ASP A 242 -5.12 -1.81 -4.35
CA ASP A 242 -4.95 -3.27 -4.45
C ASP A 242 -5.77 -3.78 -5.67
N ALA A 243 -5.55 -3.11 -6.81
CA ALA A 243 -6.39 -3.26 -7.97
C ALA A 243 -6.05 -4.53 -8.76
N HIS A 244 -7.07 -5.34 -9.03
CA HIS A 244 -7.01 -6.56 -9.83
C HIS A 244 -7.70 -6.39 -11.20
N SER A 245 -8.33 -5.24 -11.44
CA SER A 245 -9.00 -4.88 -12.70
C SER A 245 -8.87 -3.38 -13.00
N ILE A 246 -9.30 -2.95 -14.19
CA ILE A 246 -9.30 -1.56 -14.67
C ILE A 246 -10.67 -0.92 -14.57
#